data_7b6c7150d119e7c1ec1dba19bcb5e78f
#
_entry.id   7b6c7150d119e7c1ec1dba19bcb5e78f
#
_cell.length_a   1.000
_cell.length_b   1.000
_cell.length_c   1.000
_cell.angle_alpha   90.00
_cell.angle_beta   90.00
_cell.angle_gamma   90.00
#
_symmetry.space_group_name_H-M   'P 1'
#
loop_
_entity.id
_entity.type
_entity.pdbx_description
1 polymer ?
#
loop_
_entity_poly.entity_id
_entity_poly.type
_entity_poly.pdbx_seq_one_letter_code
_entity_poly.pdbx_strand_id
1 'polypeptide(L)'
;MVSYAVMLDVPGELIFFVSRLLAARRRQIGTRKGTRRLGCYKQAVFALAWFRDKGDIPRLGRGFGLSQSTAYRYLDEVIEVLADRAPGLQEQLERALAEGAPYLILDGKIVDTDRCREKTTSRKGKTIDLWYSGKTHDFGGNIQALFYPSGVPLWVSDVLPGNVHDLAAARENVLGMLRPFCDAMPVLADPGYEGAGHGVHVPVKKPAGVKELDVDTRARNALIRSLRCLGERGFALLTQRWKTLQHVTASPGRIGLIARAAFVLVLFEHKMIK
;
A
#
# COMPACT_ATOMS: atom_id res chain seq x y z
N MET A 1 -16.15 0.63 -36.38
CA MET A 1 -15.48 0.65 -35.06
C MET A 1 -15.27 2.11 -34.70
N VAL A 2 -15.79 2.56 -33.53
CA VAL A 2 -15.58 3.95 -33.07
C VAL A 2 -14.33 3.96 -32.20
N SER A 3 -13.35 4.80 -32.53
CA SER A 3 -12.17 5.01 -31.67
C SER A 3 -12.51 6.02 -30.57
N TYR A 4 -12.10 5.70 -29.34
CA TYR A 4 -12.23 6.58 -28.18
C TYR A 4 -10.84 6.89 -27.64
N ALA A 5 -10.45 8.15 -27.67
CA ALA A 5 -9.17 8.61 -27.13
C ALA A 5 -9.34 8.92 -25.64
N VAL A 6 -8.56 8.24 -24.80
CA VAL A 6 -8.53 8.46 -23.36
C VAL A 6 -7.19 9.11 -23.00
N MET A 7 -7.24 10.20 -22.25
CA MET A 7 -6.03 10.79 -21.67
C MET A 7 -5.65 10.07 -20.38
N LEU A 8 -4.40 9.69 -20.27
CA LEU A 8 -3.86 9.11 -19.04
C LEU A 8 -3.47 10.25 -18.07
N ASP A 9 -4.17 10.36 -16.95
CA ASP A 9 -3.93 11.38 -15.92
C ASP A 9 -2.71 10.99 -15.05
N VAL A 10 -1.51 11.08 -15.64
CA VAL A 10 -0.22 10.95 -14.96
C VAL A 10 0.80 11.95 -15.55
N PRO A 11 1.74 12.46 -14.74
CA PRO A 11 2.82 13.29 -15.24
C PRO A 11 3.69 12.56 -16.25
N GLY A 12 4.10 13.25 -17.33
CA GLY A 12 5.00 12.67 -18.31
C GLY A 12 6.33 12.19 -17.71
N GLU A 13 6.83 12.91 -16.70
CA GLU A 13 8.04 12.57 -15.96
C GLU A 13 7.93 11.20 -15.27
N LEU A 14 6.75 10.85 -14.74
CA LEU A 14 6.50 9.54 -14.14
C LEU A 14 6.61 8.41 -15.19
N ILE A 15 6.10 8.64 -16.42
CA ILE A 15 6.25 7.66 -17.50
C ILE A 15 7.73 7.45 -17.85
N PHE A 16 8.50 8.53 -17.91
CA PHE A 16 9.95 8.44 -18.16
C PHE A 16 10.69 7.75 -17.01
N PHE A 17 10.32 8.02 -15.76
CA PHE A 17 10.87 7.33 -14.60
C PHE A 17 10.69 5.82 -14.71
N VAL A 18 9.45 5.34 -14.90
CA VAL A 18 9.14 3.91 -15.05
C VAL A 18 9.85 3.33 -16.29
N SER A 19 9.89 4.06 -17.40
CA SER A 19 10.57 3.64 -18.62
C SER A 19 12.08 3.44 -18.40
N ARG A 20 12.74 4.32 -17.64
CA ARG A 20 14.17 4.19 -17.28
C ARG A 20 14.44 2.95 -16.43
N LEU A 21 13.58 2.67 -15.45
CA LEU A 21 13.67 1.46 -14.62
C LEU A 21 13.56 0.20 -15.47
N LEU A 22 12.58 0.13 -16.38
CA LEU A 22 12.43 -0.98 -17.32
C LEU A 22 13.64 -1.13 -18.25
N ALA A 23 14.19 -0.04 -18.73
CA ALA A 23 15.38 -0.07 -19.56
C ALA A 23 16.59 -0.61 -18.79
N ALA A 24 16.76 -0.22 -17.53
CA ALA A 24 17.80 -0.75 -16.64
C ALA A 24 17.63 -2.25 -16.40
N ARG A 25 16.40 -2.70 -16.09
CA ARG A 25 16.08 -4.12 -15.93
C ARG A 25 16.37 -4.92 -17.18
N ARG A 26 15.97 -4.43 -18.36
CA ARG A 26 16.25 -5.11 -19.65
C ARG A 26 17.73 -5.24 -19.95
N ARG A 27 18.56 -4.23 -19.60
CA ARG A 27 20.02 -4.34 -19.71
C ARG A 27 20.58 -5.39 -18.76
N GLN A 28 20.12 -5.38 -17.51
CA GLN A 28 20.56 -6.33 -16.49
C GLN A 28 20.32 -7.78 -16.89
N ILE A 29 19.14 -8.09 -17.44
CA ILE A 29 18.79 -9.46 -17.86
C ILE A 29 19.21 -9.79 -19.30
N GLY A 30 19.96 -8.93 -19.97
CA GLY A 30 20.46 -9.18 -21.32
C GLY A 30 19.36 -9.29 -22.39
N THR A 31 18.27 -8.53 -22.29
CA THR A 31 17.17 -8.56 -23.28
C THR A 31 17.67 -8.18 -24.67
N ARG A 32 17.57 -9.08 -25.61
CA ARG A 32 17.98 -8.85 -27.01
C ARG A 32 17.11 -7.77 -27.66
N LYS A 33 17.74 -6.89 -28.48
CA LYS A 33 17.04 -5.86 -29.27
C LYS A 33 15.99 -6.50 -30.17
N GLY A 34 14.80 -5.91 -30.24
CA GLY A 34 13.71 -6.36 -31.15
C GLY A 34 12.88 -7.55 -30.64
N THR A 35 13.21 -8.18 -29.49
CA THR A 35 12.46 -9.34 -28.98
C THR A 35 11.21 -8.95 -28.16
N ARG A 36 11.05 -7.67 -27.82
CA ARG A 36 9.91 -7.18 -27.06
C ARG A 36 8.92 -6.43 -27.95
N ARG A 37 7.64 -6.76 -27.84
CA ARG A 37 6.56 -6.12 -28.62
C ARG A 37 6.43 -4.63 -28.32
N LEU A 38 6.60 -4.23 -27.03
CA LEU A 38 6.57 -2.83 -26.61
C LEU A 38 7.99 -2.35 -26.24
N GLY A 39 8.31 -1.11 -26.61
CA GLY A 39 9.42 -0.39 -26.01
C GLY A 39 9.12 -0.04 -24.53
N CYS A 40 10.17 0.32 -23.77
CA CYS A 40 10.02 0.61 -22.34
C CYS A 40 9.00 1.72 -22.07
N TYR A 41 8.97 2.76 -22.89
CA TYR A 41 8.00 3.86 -22.78
C TYR A 41 6.54 3.38 -22.91
N LYS A 42 6.24 2.65 -23.99
CA LYS A 42 4.88 2.11 -24.21
C LYS A 42 4.47 1.10 -23.14
N GLN A 43 5.42 0.31 -22.61
CA GLN A 43 5.15 -0.60 -21.51
C GLN A 43 4.86 0.18 -20.21
N ALA A 44 5.58 1.27 -19.93
CA ALA A 44 5.30 2.16 -18.80
C ALA A 44 3.89 2.77 -18.91
N VAL A 45 3.51 3.31 -20.08
CA VAL A 45 2.16 3.83 -20.33
C VAL A 45 1.09 2.76 -20.09
N PHE A 46 1.29 1.55 -20.62
CA PHE A 46 0.39 0.41 -20.43
C PHE A 46 0.16 0.09 -18.96
N ALA A 47 1.24 -0.03 -18.18
CA ALA A 47 1.13 -0.37 -16.76
C ALA A 47 0.56 0.78 -15.92
N LEU A 48 0.96 2.03 -16.18
CA LEU A 48 0.42 3.21 -15.47
C LEU A 48 -1.07 3.40 -15.74
N ALA A 49 -1.56 3.11 -16.96
CA ALA A 49 -2.98 3.09 -17.26
C ALA A 49 -3.73 2.04 -16.41
N TRP A 50 -3.15 0.86 -16.23
CA TRP A 50 -3.73 -0.15 -15.35
C TRP A 50 -3.72 0.28 -13.87
N PHE A 51 -2.61 0.82 -13.36
CA PHE A 51 -2.54 1.33 -12.00
C PHE A 51 -3.57 2.43 -11.75
N ARG A 52 -3.69 3.35 -12.71
CA ARG A 52 -4.56 4.54 -12.59
C ARG A 52 -6.04 4.20 -12.66
N ASP A 53 -6.46 3.34 -13.58
CA ASP A 53 -7.86 3.17 -13.95
C ASP A 53 -8.43 1.80 -13.57
N LYS A 54 -7.61 0.87 -13.06
CA LYS A 54 -8.04 -0.51 -12.71
C LYS A 54 -8.67 -1.22 -13.92
N GLY A 55 -8.10 -1.01 -15.13
CA GLY A 55 -8.65 -1.56 -16.37
C GLY A 55 -8.49 -3.09 -16.45
N ASP A 56 -9.43 -3.75 -17.14
CA ASP A 56 -9.29 -5.15 -17.53
C ASP A 56 -8.01 -5.36 -18.36
N ILE A 57 -7.10 -6.20 -17.87
CA ILE A 57 -5.76 -6.39 -18.47
C ILE A 57 -5.84 -6.91 -19.90
N PRO A 58 -6.67 -7.95 -20.23
CA PRO A 58 -6.85 -8.40 -21.61
C PRO A 58 -7.36 -7.29 -22.55
N ARG A 59 -8.32 -6.48 -22.09
CA ARG A 59 -8.87 -5.37 -22.90
C ARG A 59 -7.82 -4.29 -23.13
N LEU A 60 -7.12 -3.88 -22.07
CA LEU A 60 -6.06 -2.90 -22.14
C LEU A 60 -4.92 -3.40 -23.06
N GLY A 61 -4.51 -4.67 -22.88
CA GLY A 61 -3.49 -5.32 -23.71
C GLY A 61 -3.80 -5.30 -25.21
N ARG A 62 -5.06 -5.58 -25.58
CA ARG A 62 -5.50 -5.49 -26.99
C ARG A 62 -5.31 -4.09 -27.57
N GLY A 63 -5.55 -3.03 -26.79
CA GLY A 63 -5.29 -1.64 -27.18
C GLY A 63 -3.82 -1.36 -27.50
N PHE A 64 -2.91 -2.11 -26.90
CA PHE A 64 -1.47 -2.05 -27.14
C PHE A 64 -0.96 -3.12 -28.14
N GLY A 65 -1.84 -3.88 -28.78
CA GLY A 65 -1.49 -4.97 -29.71
C GLY A 65 -0.80 -6.15 -29.03
N LEU A 66 -1.14 -6.42 -27.75
CA LEU A 66 -0.60 -7.53 -26.97
C LEU A 66 -1.59 -8.69 -26.90
N SER A 67 -1.07 -9.93 -26.86
CA SER A 67 -1.84 -11.08 -26.42
C SER A 67 -2.07 -10.99 -24.91
N GLN A 68 -3.10 -11.67 -24.41
CA GLN A 68 -3.42 -11.68 -22.99
C GLN A 68 -2.23 -12.10 -22.11
N SER A 69 -1.57 -13.20 -22.45
CA SER A 69 -0.41 -13.69 -21.68
C SER A 69 0.77 -12.70 -21.69
N THR A 70 0.98 -12.00 -22.80
CA THR A 70 2.02 -10.97 -22.90
C THR A 70 1.66 -9.74 -22.08
N ALA A 71 0.38 -9.34 -22.06
CA ALA A 71 -0.10 -8.22 -21.25
C ALA A 71 0.15 -8.46 -19.75
N TYR A 72 -0.20 -9.64 -19.22
CA TYR A 72 0.10 -10.02 -17.85
C TYR A 72 1.60 -9.97 -17.55
N ARG A 73 2.45 -10.60 -18.38
CA ARG A 73 3.91 -10.60 -18.18
C ARG A 73 4.52 -9.19 -18.19
N TYR A 74 4.02 -8.30 -19.05
CA TYR A 74 4.50 -6.92 -19.09
C TYR A 74 4.07 -6.11 -17.88
N LEU A 75 2.87 -6.35 -17.37
CA LEU A 75 2.39 -5.74 -16.13
C LEU A 75 3.19 -6.24 -14.95
N ASP A 76 3.39 -7.56 -14.83
CA ASP A 76 4.16 -8.17 -13.75
C ASP A 76 5.59 -7.62 -13.70
N GLU A 77 6.26 -7.51 -14.85
CA GLU A 77 7.61 -6.92 -14.94
C GLU A 77 7.64 -5.47 -14.40
N VAL A 78 6.60 -4.66 -14.65
CA VAL A 78 6.53 -3.28 -14.14
C VAL A 78 6.27 -3.28 -12.64
N ILE A 79 5.36 -4.11 -12.14
CA ILE A 79 5.06 -4.22 -10.72
C ILE A 79 6.33 -4.62 -9.95
N GLU A 80 7.05 -5.64 -10.41
CA GLU A 80 8.30 -6.09 -9.79
C GLU A 80 9.37 -5.00 -9.79
N VAL A 81 9.63 -4.38 -10.94
CA VAL A 81 10.65 -3.33 -11.08
C VAL A 81 10.34 -2.10 -10.20
N LEU A 82 9.07 -1.75 -10.05
CA LEU A 82 8.66 -0.68 -9.13
C LEU A 82 8.79 -1.13 -7.68
N ALA A 83 8.28 -2.29 -7.31
CA ALA A 83 8.31 -2.78 -5.93
C ALA A 83 9.74 -2.96 -5.41
N ASP A 84 10.68 -3.36 -6.27
CA ASP A 84 12.12 -3.46 -5.95
C ASP A 84 12.75 -2.09 -5.62
N ARG A 85 12.09 -0.99 -5.97
CA ARG A 85 12.53 0.38 -5.63
C ARG A 85 11.91 0.91 -4.36
N ALA A 86 11.00 0.17 -3.73
CA ALA A 86 10.40 0.59 -2.47
C ALA A 86 11.47 0.60 -1.37
N PRO A 87 11.65 1.72 -0.67
CA PRO A 87 12.62 1.82 0.40
C PRO A 87 12.24 0.94 1.60
N GLY A 88 13.26 0.44 2.31
CA GLY A 88 13.09 -0.39 3.50
C GLY A 88 12.52 0.41 4.69
N LEU A 89 11.87 -0.28 5.63
CA LEU A 89 11.28 0.36 6.81
C LEU A 89 12.34 1.07 7.66
N GLN A 90 13.46 0.43 7.92
CA GLN A 90 14.52 1.02 8.74
C GLN A 90 15.07 2.30 8.12
N GLU A 91 15.40 2.27 6.83
CA GLU A 91 15.88 3.45 6.08
C GLU A 91 14.91 4.62 6.18
N GLN A 92 13.61 4.33 6.08
CA GLN A 92 12.58 5.36 6.15
C GLN A 92 12.39 5.93 7.56
N LEU A 93 12.52 5.11 8.60
CA LEU A 93 12.46 5.56 9.99
C LEU A 93 13.67 6.43 10.34
N GLU A 94 14.88 6.03 9.93
CA GLU A 94 16.10 6.82 10.10
C GLU A 94 15.98 8.17 9.36
N ARG A 95 15.45 8.15 8.16
CA ARG A 95 15.21 9.37 7.38
C ARG A 95 14.20 10.29 8.08
N ALA A 96 13.05 9.77 8.52
CA ALA A 96 12.03 10.55 9.21
C ALA A 96 12.58 11.18 10.49
N LEU A 97 13.40 10.44 11.24
CA LEU A 97 14.08 10.95 12.43
C LEU A 97 15.05 12.07 12.09
N ALA A 98 15.88 11.89 11.06
CA ALA A 98 16.83 12.90 10.58
C ALA A 98 16.15 14.18 10.07
N GLU A 99 14.97 14.04 9.46
CA GLU A 99 14.13 15.15 9.01
C GLU A 99 13.38 15.84 10.16
N GLY A 100 13.46 15.31 11.40
CA GLY A 100 12.82 15.87 12.59
C GLY A 100 11.30 15.68 12.60
N ALA A 101 10.80 14.58 12.05
CA ALA A 101 9.38 14.27 12.09
C ALA A 101 8.86 14.22 13.53
N PRO A 102 7.85 15.04 13.90
CA PRO A 102 7.40 15.15 15.29
C PRO A 102 6.61 13.94 15.77
N TYR A 103 6.04 13.18 14.87
CA TYR A 103 5.33 11.92 15.11
C TYR A 103 5.12 11.19 13.78
N LEU A 104 4.73 9.92 13.86
CA LEU A 104 4.23 9.15 12.72
C LEU A 104 2.79 8.70 12.95
N ILE A 105 2.13 8.29 11.89
CA ILE A 105 0.78 7.69 11.95
C ILE A 105 0.91 6.25 11.45
N LEU A 106 0.46 5.29 12.27
CA LEU A 106 0.33 3.88 11.89
C LEU A 106 -1.13 3.58 11.63
N ASP A 107 -1.43 3.04 10.46
CA ASP A 107 -2.78 2.61 10.12
C ASP A 107 -2.74 1.36 9.24
N GLY A 108 -3.82 0.56 9.28
CA GLY A 108 -3.98 -0.66 8.51
C GLY A 108 -5.19 -0.59 7.59
N LYS A 109 -5.04 -1.12 6.39
CA LYS A 109 -6.12 -1.17 5.40
C LYS A 109 -6.28 -2.57 4.82
N ILE A 110 -7.53 -3.02 4.77
CA ILE A 110 -7.88 -4.16 3.92
C ILE A 110 -7.98 -3.66 2.47
N VAL A 111 -7.21 -4.27 1.61
CA VAL A 111 -7.30 -4.10 0.15
C VAL A 111 -8.16 -5.23 -0.38
N ASP A 112 -9.30 -4.89 -0.95
CA ASP A 112 -10.29 -5.86 -1.38
C ASP A 112 -9.78 -6.73 -2.55
N THR A 113 -10.26 -7.98 -2.59
CA THR A 113 -9.97 -8.93 -3.67
C THR A 113 -11.18 -9.81 -3.96
N ASP A 114 -11.12 -10.56 -5.05
CA ASP A 114 -12.13 -11.56 -5.36
C ASP A 114 -12.18 -12.65 -4.28
N ARG A 115 -13.33 -13.33 -4.18
CA ARG A 115 -13.50 -14.43 -3.24
C ARG A 115 -12.42 -15.49 -3.41
N CYS A 116 -11.72 -15.81 -2.32
CA CYS A 116 -10.66 -16.80 -2.28
C CYS A 116 -11.14 -18.07 -1.53
N ARG A 117 -10.77 -19.25 -2.04
CA ARG A 117 -11.20 -20.53 -1.45
C ARG A 117 -10.25 -21.07 -0.39
N GLU A 118 -9.13 -20.39 -0.16
CA GLU A 118 -8.14 -20.80 0.85
C GLU A 118 -8.74 -20.76 2.25
N LYS A 119 -8.51 -21.82 3.01
CA LYS A 119 -9.00 -21.99 4.36
C LYS A 119 -7.86 -22.01 5.36
N THR A 120 -8.17 -21.62 6.59
CA THR A 120 -7.28 -21.73 7.73
C THR A 120 -8.08 -22.15 8.97
N THR A 121 -7.37 -22.51 10.04
CA THR A 121 -7.99 -22.83 11.31
C THR A 121 -7.90 -21.65 12.27
N SER A 122 -9.04 -21.19 12.78
CA SER A 122 -9.10 -20.13 13.79
C SER A 122 -8.54 -20.62 15.13
N ARG A 123 -8.22 -19.70 16.05
CA ARG A 123 -7.79 -20.02 17.43
C ARG A 123 -8.80 -20.92 18.19
N LYS A 124 -10.06 -20.93 17.79
CA LYS A 124 -11.13 -21.76 18.37
C LYS A 124 -11.30 -23.10 17.64
N GLY A 125 -10.37 -23.51 16.77
CA GLY A 125 -10.42 -24.77 16.03
C GLY A 125 -11.43 -24.81 14.87
N LYS A 126 -12.07 -23.69 14.51
CA LYS A 126 -13.02 -23.64 13.40
C LYS A 126 -12.30 -23.34 12.08
N THR A 127 -12.70 -24.02 11.01
CA THR A 127 -12.26 -23.71 9.65
C THR A 127 -12.90 -22.40 9.20
N ILE A 128 -12.07 -21.45 8.78
CA ILE A 128 -12.47 -20.11 8.31
C ILE A 128 -11.79 -19.80 6.97
N ASP A 129 -12.32 -18.82 6.24
CA ASP A 129 -11.69 -18.31 5.03
C ASP A 129 -10.44 -17.49 5.41
N LEU A 130 -9.29 -17.83 4.83
CA LEU A 130 -8.00 -17.20 5.13
C LEU A 130 -8.02 -15.69 4.79
N TRP A 131 -8.55 -15.35 3.63
CA TRP A 131 -8.57 -13.98 3.13
C TRP A 131 -9.83 -13.18 3.49
N TYR A 132 -10.74 -13.74 4.27
CA TYR A 132 -11.96 -13.03 4.69
C TYR A 132 -11.72 -12.15 5.91
N SER A 133 -11.98 -10.86 5.76
CA SER A 133 -11.90 -9.87 6.84
C SER A 133 -13.24 -9.74 7.58
N GLY A 134 -13.25 -10.06 8.87
CA GLY A 134 -14.42 -9.80 9.73
C GLY A 134 -14.63 -8.30 10.02
N LYS A 135 -13.66 -7.44 9.71
CA LYS A 135 -13.75 -5.98 9.89
C LYS A 135 -14.52 -5.33 8.75
N THR A 136 -14.25 -5.75 7.52
CA THR A 136 -14.87 -5.20 6.30
C THR A 136 -16.01 -6.05 5.77
N HIS A 137 -16.17 -7.27 6.30
CA HIS A 137 -17.13 -8.27 5.81
C HIS A 137 -16.92 -8.64 4.34
N ASP A 138 -15.67 -8.61 3.88
CA ASP A 138 -15.31 -8.94 2.50
C ASP A 138 -13.95 -9.65 2.44
N PHE A 139 -13.60 -10.16 1.25
CA PHE A 139 -12.30 -10.77 0.99
C PHE A 139 -11.25 -9.71 0.67
N GLY A 140 -10.09 -9.83 1.28
CA GLY A 140 -9.00 -8.88 1.05
C GLY A 140 -7.72 -9.24 1.80
N GLY A 141 -6.69 -8.45 1.55
CA GLY A 141 -5.41 -8.53 2.23
C GLY A 141 -5.18 -7.33 3.13
N ASN A 142 -4.66 -7.59 4.34
CA ASN A 142 -4.31 -6.56 5.29
C ASN A 142 -2.91 -6.02 4.98
N ILE A 143 -2.80 -4.73 4.71
CA ILE A 143 -1.54 -4.00 4.60
C ILE A 143 -1.44 -2.98 5.72
N GLN A 144 -0.24 -2.82 6.28
CA GLN A 144 0.09 -1.82 7.26
C GLN A 144 0.87 -0.69 6.60
N ALA A 145 0.64 0.54 6.99
CA ALA A 145 1.39 1.68 6.49
C ALA A 145 1.76 2.66 7.60
N LEU A 146 2.91 3.30 7.43
CA LEU A 146 3.32 4.46 8.20
C LEU A 146 3.19 5.70 7.35
N PHE A 147 2.75 6.78 7.97
CA PHE A 147 2.58 8.06 7.29
C PHE A 147 3.29 9.16 8.07
N TYR A 148 3.79 10.15 7.34
CA TYR A 148 4.21 11.43 7.90
C TYR A 148 3.01 12.23 8.45
N PRO A 149 3.26 13.25 9.28
CA PRO A 149 2.23 14.19 9.72
C PRO A 149 1.49 14.87 8.56
N SER A 150 2.09 14.98 7.39
CA SER A 150 1.46 15.49 6.17
C SER A 150 0.44 14.54 5.53
N GLY A 151 0.40 13.28 5.99
CA GLY A 151 -0.36 12.20 5.37
C GLY A 151 0.34 11.56 4.16
N VAL A 152 1.56 11.96 3.83
CA VAL A 152 2.33 11.28 2.78
C VAL A 152 2.80 9.92 3.31
N PRO A 153 2.62 8.81 2.56
CA PRO A 153 3.12 7.51 2.98
C PRO A 153 4.64 7.51 3.17
N LEU A 154 5.07 7.06 4.35
CA LEU A 154 6.47 6.81 4.68
C LEU A 154 6.90 5.43 4.25
N TRP A 155 6.05 4.43 4.49
CA TRP A 155 6.32 3.03 4.22
C TRP A 155 5.02 2.20 4.16
N VAL A 156 5.06 1.08 3.43
CA VAL A 156 3.95 0.13 3.25
C VAL A 156 4.49 -1.29 3.42
N SER A 157 3.77 -2.11 4.18
CA SER A 157 4.13 -3.51 4.46
C SER A 157 3.88 -4.45 3.28
N ASP A 158 4.36 -5.67 3.44
CA ASP A 158 3.79 -6.82 2.74
C ASP A 158 2.35 -7.08 3.19
N VAL A 159 1.65 -7.88 2.39
CA VAL A 159 0.27 -8.25 2.67
C VAL A 159 0.21 -9.42 3.65
N LEU A 160 -0.70 -9.32 4.61
CA LEU A 160 -1.15 -10.45 5.42
C LEU A 160 -2.61 -10.79 5.07
N PRO A 161 -3.05 -12.02 5.36
CA PRO A 161 -4.44 -12.42 5.11
C PRO A 161 -5.47 -11.52 5.81
N GLY A 162 -6.61 -11.30 5.19
CA GLY A 162 -7.66 -10.41 5.70
C GLY A 162 -8.26 -10.81 7.05
N ASN A 163 -8.12 -12.08 7.47
CA ASN A 163 -8.51 -12.54 8.80
C ASN A 163 -7.53 -12.12 9.93
N VAL A 164 -6.36 -11.57 9.58
CA VAL A 164 -5.37 -11.09 10.55
C VAL A 164 -5.73 -9.68 10.99
N HIS A 165 -5.89 -9.47 12.31
CA HIS A 165 -6.19 -8.16 12.89
C HIS A 165 -5.01 -7.19 12.79
N ASP A 166 -5.30 -5.89 12.70
CA ASP A 166 -4.30 -4.83 12.49
C ASP A 166 -3.16 -4.89 13.51
N LEU A 167 -3.44 -5.09 14.81
CA LEU A 167 -2.40 -5.24 15.82
C LEU A 167 -1.48 -6.44 15.58
N ALA A 168 -2.03 -7.57 15.14
CA ALA A 168 -1.22 -8.76 14.84
C ALA A 168 -0.37 -8.51 13.60
N ALA A 169 -0.94 -7.89 12.57
CA ALA A 169 -0.24 -7.49 11.36
C ALA A 169 0.90 -6.50 11.65
N ALA A 170 0.65 -5.51 12.52
CA ALA A 170 1.66 -4.55 12.92
C ALA A 170 2.80 -5.20 13.73
N ARG A 171 2.50 -6.16 14.60
CA ARG A 171 3.52 -6.91 15.35
C ARG A 171 4.45 -7.68 14.42
N GLU A 172 3.92 -8.24 13.37
CA GLU A 172 4.69 -9.00 12.39
C GLU A 172 5.53 -8.10 11.49
N ASN A 173 4.95 -7.00 10.99
CA ASN A 173 5.57 -6.21 9.92
C ASN A 173 6.27 -4.92 10.37
N VAL A 174 5.88 -4.33 11.52
CA VAL A 174 6.20 -2.93 11.83
C VAL A 174 6.83 -2.76 13.20
N LEU A 175 6.16 -3.25 14.26
CA LEU A 175 6.46 -2.84 15.64
C LEU A 175 7.88 -3.18 16.11
N GLY A 176 8.46 -4.27 15.59
CA GLY A 176 9.81 -4.68 15.93
C GLY A 176 10.86 -3.63 15.56
N MET A 177 10.77 -3.09 14.34
CA MET A 177 11.69 -2.05 13.85
C MET A 177 11.31 -0.64 14.34
N LEU A 178 10.03 -0.41 14.64
CA LEU A 178 9.53 0.89 15.05
C LEU A 178 9.93 1.28 16.47
N ARG A 179 9.97 0.32 17.39
CA ARG A 179 10.23 0.54 18.82
C ARG A 179 11.45 1.38 19.15
N PRO A 180 12.62 1.18 18.54
CA PRO A 180 13.82 2.00 18.84
C PRO A 180 13.65 3.49 18.54
N PHE A 181 12.69 3.86 17.69
CA PHE A 181 12.45 5.23 17.25
C PHE A 181 11.36 5.95 18.06
N CYS A 182 10.57 5.21 18.83
CA CYS A 182 9.36 5.72 19.47
C CYS A 182 9.58 6.79 20.54
N ASP A 183 10.77 6.82 21.19
CA ASP A 183 11.06 7.83 22.21
C ASP A 183 11.28 9.21 21.56
N ALA A 184 11.92 9.25 20.40
CA ALA A 184 12.16 10.48 19.66
C ALA A 184 10.99 10.85 18.73
N MET A 185 10.24 9.86 18.27
CA MET A 185 9.21 10.02 17.27
C MET A 185 7.98 9.14 17.60
N PRO A 186 7.06 9.65 18.48
CA PRO A 186 5.88 8.89 18.89
C PRO A 186 4.99 8.54 17.71
N VAL A 187 4.24 7.44 17.82
CA VAL A 187 3.39 6.91 16.77
C VAL A 187 1.94 6.98 17.18
N LEU A 188 1.10 7.55 16.34
CA LEU A 188 -0.34 7.65 16.57
C LEU A 188 -1.05 6.53 15.79
N ALA A 189 -1.95 5.81 16.47
CA ALA A 189 -2.70 4.72 15.86
C ALA A 189 -4.16 4.70 16.33
N ASP A 190 -4.98 3.90 15.67
CA ASP A 190 -6.39 3.73 16.06
C ASP A 190 -6.55 2.79 17.26
N PRO A 191 -7.76 2.72 17.89
CA PRO A 191 -8.00 1.82 19.02
C PRO A 191 -7.82 0.32 18.69
N GLY A 192 -7.69 -0.08 17.43
CA GLY A 192 -7.38 -1.44 17.00
C GLY A 192 -5.95 -1.86 17.33
N TYR A 193 -5.08 -0.89 17.59
CA TYR A 193 -3.67 -1.11 17.98
C TYR A 193 -3.44 -1.08 19.51
N GLU A 194 -4.52 -1.13 20.31
CA GLU A 194 -4.39 -1.23 21.76
C GLU A 194 -3.52 -2.43 22.15
N GLY A 195 -2.49 -2.18 22.98
CA GLY A 195 -1.47 -3.20 23.31
C GLY A 195 -0.32 -3.32 22.32
N ALA A 196 -0.13 -2.37 21.41
CA ALA A 196 1.04 -2.29 20.53
C ALA A 196 2.35 -2.06 21.28
N GLY A 197 2.29 -1.47 22.49
CA GLY A 197 3.42 -1.26 23.37
C GLY A 197 3.89 0.20 23.42
N HIS A 198 5.11 0.38 23.94
CA HIS A 198 5.72 1.69 24.19
C HIS A 198 5.78 2.55 22.92
N GLY A 199 5.46 3.83 23.07
CA GLY A 199 5.54 4.85 22.02
C GLY A 199 4.43 4.82 20.97
N VAL A 200 3.52 3.82 21.01
CA VAL A 200 2.32 3.81 20.18
C VAL A 200 1.14 4.35 20.97
N HIS A 201 0.64 5.51 20.59
CA HIS A 201 -0.44 6.21 21.25
C HIS A 201 -1.77 5.97 20.55
N VAL A 202 -2.71 5.38 21.28
CA VAL A 202 -4.08 5.13 20.80
C VAL A 202 -5.09 5.90 21.67
N PRO A 203 -6.27 6.22 21.13
CA PRO A 203 -7.35 6.76 21.94
C PRO A 203 -7.79 5.75 23.02
N VAL A 204 -7.93 6.21 24.26
CA VAL A 204 -8.44 5.40 25.38
C VAL A 204 -9.90 5.07 25.14
N LYS A 205 -10.26 3.80 25.19
CA LYS A 205 -11.64 3.33 25.12
C LYS A 205 -12.35 3.62 26.45
N LYS A 206 -13.61 3.99 26.38
CA LYS A 206 -14.44 4.17 27.58
C LYS A 206 -14.71 2.81 28.23
N PRO A 207 -14.31 2.60 29.49
CA PRO A 207 -14.62 1.37 30.23
C PRO A 207 -16.12 1.14 30.38
N ALA A 208 -16.54 -0.11 30.52
CA ALA A 208 -17.92 -0.45 30.82
C ALA A 208 -18.34 0.14 32.19
N GLY A 209 -19.54 0.71 32.27
CA GLY A 209 -20.07 1.33 33.51
C GLY A 209 -19.65 2.77 33.76
N VAL A 210 -18.68 3.31 33.02
CA VAL A 210 -18.25 4.71 33.11
C VAL A 210 -19.13 5.56 32.21
N LYS A 211 -19.77 6.64 32.73
CA LYS A 211 -20.59 7.54 31.89
C LYS A 211 -19.76 8.30 30.88
N GLU A 212 -18.67 8.92 31.32
CA GLU A 212 -17.77 9.70 30.51
C GLU A 212 -16.32 9.50 30.93
N LEU A 213 -15.40 9.64 30.02
CA LEU A 213 -13.97 9.77 30.33
C LEU A 213 -13.72 11.15 30.97
N ASP A 214 -12.69 11.25 31.79
CA ASP A 214 -12.24 12.53 32.35
C ASP A 214 -11.89 13.53 31.22
N VAL A 215 -11.84 14.82 31.58
CA VAL A 215 -11.65 15.92 30.63
C VAL A 215 -10.31 15.79 29.87
N ASP A 216 -9.23 15.45 30.58
CA ASP A 216 -7.88 15.36 30.02
C ASP A 216 -7.79 14.19 29.03
N THR A 217 -8.36 13.03 29.40
CA THR A 217 -8.43 11.86 28.49
C THR A 217 -9.27 12.16 27.25
N ARG A 218 -10.37 12.90 27.38
CA ARG A 218 -11.19 13.33 26.26
C ARG A 218 -10.42 14.26 25.32
N ALA A 219 -9.73 15.25 25.90
CA ALA A 219 -8.89 16.19 25.14
C ALA A 219 -7.76 15.47 24.39
N ARG A 220 -7.04 14.57 25.09
CA ARG A 220 -6.01 13.72 24.48
C ARG A 220 -6.57 12.86 23.34
N ASN A 221 -7.71 12.21 23.54
CA ASN A 221 -8.35 11.40 22.53
C ASN A 221 -8.77 12.23 21.30
N ALA A 222 -9.29 13.44 21.52
CA ALA A 222 -9.65 14.36 20.44
C ALA A 222 -8.41 14.77 19.62
N LEU A 223 -7.29 15.08 20.30
CA LEU A 223 -6.03 15.41 19.65
C LEU A 223 -5.51 14.24 18.82
N ILE A 224 -5.43 13.02 19.37
CA ILE A 224 -4.97 11.84 18.65
C ILE A 224 -5.83 11.60 17.39
N ARG A 225 -7.16 11.71 17.52
CA ARG A 225 -8.07 11.50 16.39
C ARG A 225 -7.88 12.56 15.31
N SER A 226 -7.72 13.83 15.67
CA SER A 226 -7.53 14.92 14.73
C SER A 226 -6.22 14.81 13.94
N LEU A 227 -5.14 14.39 14.59
CA LEU A 227 -3.85 14.19 13.94
C LEU A 227 -3.84 12.92 13.08
N ARG A 228 -4.46 11.84 13.57
CA ARG A 228 -4.51 10.56 12.89
C ARG A 228 -5.36 10.56 11.61
N CYS A 229 -6.36 11.44 11.48
CA CYS A 229 -7.19 11.51 10.27
C CYS A 229 -6.38 11.76 8.99
N LEU A 230 -5.17 12.29 9.12
CA LEU A 230 -4.23 12.43 8.00
C LEU A 230 -3.71 11.10 7.46
N GLY A 231 -3.76 10.01 8.25
CA GLY A 231 -3.50 8.65 7.77
C GLY A 231 -4.53 8.17 6.73
N GLU A 232 -5.81 8.56 6.89
CA GLU A 232 -6.86 8.26 5.92
C GLU A 232 -6.56 8.94 4.56
N ARG A 233 -6.06 10.19 4.60
CA ARG A 233 -5.54 10.88 3.42
C ARG A 233 -4.37 10.13 2.79
N GLY A 234 -3.48 9.55 3.61
CA GLY A 234 -2.34 8.77 3.13
C GLY A 234 -2.78 7.52 2.37
N PHE A 235 -3.75 6.78 2.89
CA PHE A 235 -4.34 5.67 2.13
C PHE A 235 -5.09 6.15 0.88
N ALA A 236 -5.71 7.33 0.88
CA ALA A 236 -6.32 7.89 -0.31
C ALA A 236 -5.29 8.18 -1.42
N LEU A 237 -4.09 8.67 -1.07
CA LEU A 237 -2.99 8.83 -2.01
C LEU A 237 -2.58 7.50 -2.66
N LEU A 238 -2.68 6.38 -1.96
CA LEU A 238 -2.43 5.05 -2.50
C LEU A 238 -3.63 4.53 -3.31
N THR A 239 -4.84 4.49 -2.71
CA THR A 239 -5.96 3.73 -3.27
C THR A 239 -6.89 4.55 -4.16
N GLN A 240 -6.96 5.89 -3.99
CA GLN A 240 -7.76 6.75 -4.88
C GLN A 240 -6.94 7.23 -6.08
N ARG A 241 -5.65 7.49 -5.87
CA ARG A 241 -4.75 7.82 -6.96
C ARG A 241 -4.47 6.60 -7.85
N TRP A 242 -4.23 5.44 -7.25
CA TRP A 242 -3.94 4.18 -7.93
C TRP A 242 -5.08 3.19 -7.72
N LYS A 243 -6.14 3.32 -8.53
CA LYS A 243 -7.42 2.62 -8.35
C LYS A 243 -7.31 1.10 -8.36
N THR A 244 -6.22 0.54 -8.89
CA THR A 244 -5.93 -0.90 -8.79
C THR A 244 -5.98 -1.41 -7.34
N LEU A 245 -5.57 -0.57 -6.35
CA LEU A 245 -5.62 -0.92 -4.94
C LEU A 245 -7.01 -0.81 -4.30
N GLN A 246 -8.05 -0.41 -5.05
CA GLN A 246 -9.42 -0.46 -4.54
C GLN A 246 -9.98 -1.89 -4.54
N HIS A 247 -9.54 -2.71 -5.48
CA HIS A 247 -9.91 -4.12 -5.55
C HIS A 247 -8.93 -4.84 -6.49
N VAL A 248 -8.18 -5.79 -5.97
CA VAL A 248 -7.15 -6.52 -6.71
C VAL A 248 -7.73 -7.84 -7.23
N THR A 249 -7.73 -8.05 -8.54
CA THR A 249 -8.21 -9.28 -9.19
C THR A 249 -7.11 -10.35 -9.34
N ALA A 250 -5.87 -10.02 -8.99
CA ALA A 250 -4.76 -10.98 -8.92
C ALA A 250 -4.86 -11.83 -7.63
N SER A 251 -4.01 -12.87 -7.52
CA SER A 251 -3.88 -13.64 -6.27
C SER A 251 -3.67 -12.68 -5.09
N PRO A 252 -4.38 -12.87 -3.95
CA PRO A 252 -4.30 -11.97 -2.79
C PRO A 252 -2.86 -11.77 -2.27
N GLY A 253 -2.02 -12.79 -2.32
CA GLY A 253 -0.60 -12.67 -1.95
C GLY A 253 0.21 -11.65 -2.77
N ARG A 254 -0.31 -11.21 -3.92
CA ARG A 254 0.33 -10.16 -4.74
C ARG A 254 -0.04 -8.73 -4.32
N ILE A 255 -1.02 -8.57 -3.43
CA ILE A 255 -1.47 -7.24 -2.97
C ILE A 255 -0.29 -6.43 -2.40
N GLY A 256 0.56 -7.04 -1.57
CA GLY A 256 1.73 -6.37 -1.01
C GLY A 256 2.70 -5.85 -2.08
N LEU A 257 2.97 -6.66 -3.11
CA LEU A 257 3.84 -6.25 -4.22
C LEU A 257 3.23 -5.08 -5.02
N ILE A 258 1.92 -5.14 -5.30
CA ILE A 258 1.20 -4.08 -6.01
C ILE A 258 1.16 -2.80 -5.14
N ALA A 259 0.96 -2.93 -3.83
CA ALA A 259 0.95 -1.81 -2.90
C ALA A 259 2.32 -1.12 -2.82
N ARG A 260 3.42 -1.89 -2.75
CA ARG A 260 4.78 -1.33 -2.81
C ARG A 260 5.08 -0.64 -4.13
N ALA A 261 4.64 -1.22 -5.25
CA ALA A 261 4.78 -0.58 -6.55
C ALA A 261 4.01 0.76 -6.60
N ALA A 262 2.76 0.80 -6.15
CA ALA A 262 1.97 2.03 -6.07
C ALA A 262 2.59 3.04 -5.09
N PHE A 263 3.16 2.60 -3.98
CA PHE A 263 3.87 3.45 -3.03
C PHE A 263 5.06 4.16 -3.69
N VAL A 264 5.87 3.46 -4.50
CA VAL A 264 6.97 4.08 -5.27
C VAL A 264 6.45 5.14 -6.23
N LEU A 265 5.30 4.91 -6.88
CA LEU A 265 4.67 5.91 -7.74
C LEU A 265 4.25 7.16 -6.94
N VAL A 266 3.68 6.98 -5.74
CA VAL A 266 3.35 8.09 -4.83
C VAL A 266 4.60 8.85 -4.40
N LEU A 267 5.66 8.14 -3.98
CA LEU A 267 6.92 8.78 -3.58
C LEU A 267 7.51 9.65 -4.71
N PHE A 268 7.44 9.16 -5.96
CA PHE A 268 7.92 9.93 -7.11
C PHE A 268 7.06 11.18 -7.34
N GLU A 269 5.73 11.08 -7.32
CA GLU A 269 4.81 12.22 -7.48
C GLU A 269 5.01 13.29 -6.40
N HIS A 270 5.37 12.87 -5.18
CA HIS A 270 5.69 13.76 -4.05
C HIS A 270 7.16 14.18 -3.99
N LYS A 271 7.98 13.87 -5.02
CA LYS A 271 9.40 14.24 -5.12
C LYS A 271 10.28 13.70 -3.98
N MET A 272 9.88 12.61 -3.36
CA MET A 272 10.63 11.95 -2.29
C MET A 272 11.71 11.00 -2.81
N ILE A 273 11.60 10.59 -4.08
CA ILE A 273 12.58 9.80 -4.84
C ILE A 273 12.77 10.38 -6.22
N LYS A 274 13.88 10.03 -6.90
CA LYS A 274 14.27 10.52 -8.25
C LYS A 274 14.34 9.39 -9.26
#